data_40fc082b23ebd7269bb16483cc8cfdf3
#
_entry.id   40fc082b23ebd7269bb16483cc8cfdf3
#
_cell.length_a   1.000
_cell.length_b   1.000
_cell.length_c   1.000
_cell.angle_alpha   90.00
_cell.angle_beta   90.00
_cell.angle_gamma   90.00
#
_symmetry.space_group_name_H-M   'P 1'
#
loop_
_entity.id
_entity.type
_entity.pdbx_description
1 polymer ?
#
loop_
_entity_poly.entity_id
_entity_poly.type
_entity_poly.pdbx_seq_one_letter_code
_entity_poly.pdbx_strand_id
1 'polypeptide(L)'
;ALDEGAAGSAGFFESTLKFSVRPPAATDLVTFIESNAAQLSVIGLFFPFLVSAVLKTAQGSSTVALTTTSAMVFPMMPALGFETPVASALVVMAIAAGAMTVSHANDSYFWVVTNFSGMTPSQGYRTQTMVTLLMGLTSIVFIWLLGLVLV
;
A
#
# COMPACT_ATOMS: atom_id res chain seq x y z
N ALA A 1 -12.09 -21.74 37.34
CA ALA A 1 -12.57 -22.27 36.05
C ALA A 1 -12.77 -21.22 34.95
N LEU A 2 -12.51 -19.91 35.23
CA LEU A 2 -12.60 -18.82 34.21
C LEU A 2 -11.25 -18.34 33.71
N ASP A 3 -10.14 -18.81 34.28
CA ASP A 3 -8.79 -18.33 33.98
C ASP A 3 -8.08 -19.12 32.86
N GLU A 4 -8.47 -20.37 32.64
CA GLU A 4 -7.83 -21.20 31.60
C GLU A 4 -8.23 -20.82 30.17
N GLY A 5 -9.43 -20.23 29.98
CA GLY A 5 -9.89 -19.78 28.67
C GLY A 5 -9.14 -18.54 28.15
N ALA A 6 -8.77 -17.62 29.05
CA ALA A 6 -8.06 -16.40 28.69
C ALA A 6 -6.58 -16.68 28.34
N ALA A 7 -5.93 -17.60 29.03
CA ALA A 7 -4.56 -18.01 28.74
C ALA A 7 -4.45 -18.75 27.39
N GLY A 8 -5.45 -19.57 27.06
CA GLY A 8 -5.52 -20.30 25.78
C GLY A 8 -5.71 -19.35 24.58
N SER A 9 -6.59 -18.34 24.73
CA SER A 9 -6.81 -17.34 23.67
C SER A 9 -5.61 -16.41 23.46
N ALA A 10 -4.93 -16.00 24.51
CA ALA A 10 -3.72 -15.19 24.43
C ALA A 10 -2.58 -15.96 23.74
N GLY A 11 -2.36 -17.24 24.10
CA GLY A 11 -1.36 -18.08 23.46
C GLY A 11 -1.65 -18.36 21.98
N PHE A 12 -2.92 -18.56 21.63
CA PHE A 12 -3.35 -18.72 20.23
C PHE A 12 -3.12 -17.43 19.44
N PHE A 13 -3.48 -16.27 20.00
CA PHE A 13 -3.26 -14.97 19.36
C PHE A 13 -1.77 -14.69 19.17
N GLU A 14 -0.96 -14.97 20.16
CA GLU A 14 0.50 -14.77 20.10
C GLU A 14 1.18 -15.71 19.09
N SER A 15 0.75 -16.97 19.01
CA SER A 15 1.24 -17.91 18.00
C SER A 15 0.79 -17.55 16.59
N THR A 16 -0.43 -17.05 16.44
CA THR A 16 -0.97 -16.59 15.16
C THR A 16 -0.27 -15.32 14.69
N LEU A 17 0.03 -14.38 15.60
CA LEU A 17 0.82 -13.19 15.29
C LEU A 17 2.26 -13.56 14.92
N LYS A 18 2.90 -14.48 15.63
CA LYS A 18 4.25 -14.96 15.31
C LYS A 18 4.32 -15.68 13.97
N PHE A 19 3.27 -16.40 13.60
CA PHE A 19 3.17 -17.04 12.29
C PHE A 19 2.87 -16.05 11.16
N SER A 20 2.05 -15.03 11.42
CA SER A 20 1.73 -13.98 10.43
C SER A 20 2.88 -12.99 10.20
N VAL A 21 3.75 -12.79 11.19
CA VAL A 21 4.83 -11.78 11.13
C VAL A 21 6.14 -12.34 10.55
N ARG A 22 6.23 -13.66 10.31
CA ARG A 22 7.45 -14.29 9.78
C ARG A 22 7.20 -15.30 8.66
N PRO A 23 6.77 -14.89 7.46
CA PRO A 23 7.01 -15.74 6.30
C PRO A 23 8.51 -15.64 5.94
N PRO A 24 9.18 -16.75 5.62
CA PRO A 24 10.58 -16.75 5.15
C PRO A 24 10.82 -15.80 3.97
N ALA A 25 9.82 -15.63 3.11
CA ALA A 25 9.85 -14.66 2.01
C ALA A 25 9.95 -13.17 2.46
N ALA A 26 9.48 -12.82 3.66
CA ALA A 26 9.63 -11.45 4.16
C ALA A 26 11.06 -11.15 4.61
N THR A 27 11.79 -12.13 5.13
CA THR A 27 13.19 -11.98 5.52
C THR A 27 14.07 -11.80 4.29
N ASP A 28 13.83 -12.56 3.22
CA ASP A 28 14.56 -12.46 1.96
C ASP A 28 14.28 -11.11 1.27
N LEU A 29 13.03 -10.63 1.33
CA LEU A 29 12.66 -9.33 0.80
C LEU A 29 13.32 -8.18 1.57
N VAL A 30 13.32 -8.24 2.91
CA VAL A 30 13.99 -7.22 3.75
C VAL A 30 15.49 -7.21 3.47
N THR A 31 16.13 -8.37 3.43
CA THR A 31 17.57 -8.48 3.12
C THR A 31 17.90 -7.99 1.71
N PHE A 32 17.05 -8.29 0.73
CA PHE A 32 17.18 -7.76 -0.64
C PHE A 32 17.09 -6.24 -0.67
N ILE A 33 16.17 -5.66 0.08
CA ILE A 33 15.96 -4.21 0.14
C ILE A 33 17.10 -3.53 0.88
N GLU A 34 17.57 -4.09 2.00
CA GLU A 34 18.73 -3.57 2.72
C GLU A 34 20.00 -3.59 1.84
N SER A 35 20.21 -4.66 1.09
CA SER A 35 21.36 -4.78 0.17
C SER A 35 21.26 -3.82 -1.03
N ASN A 36 20.06 -3.35 -1.39
CA ASN A 36 19.82 -2.45 -2.50
C ASN A 36 19.29 -1.07 -2.05
N ALA A 37 19.38 -0.75 -0.76
CA ALA A 37 18.81 0.48 -0.18
C ALA A 37 19.28 1.75 -0.91
N ALA A 38 20.54 1.81 -1.32
CA ALA A 38 21.07 2.95 -2.09
C ALA A 38 20.41 3.11 -3.47
N GLN A 39 20.01 2.03 -4.12
CA GLN A 39 19.29 2.06 -5.38
C GLN A 39 17.79 2.34 -5.18
N LEU A 40 17.22 1.84 -4.10
CA LEU A 40 15.84 2.05 -3.74
C LEU A 40 15.57 3.46 -3.22
N SER A 41 16.55 4.11 -2.60
CA SER A 41 16.46 5.52 -2.20
C SER A 41 16.30 6.46 -3.41
N VAL A 42 16.87 6.09 -4.58
CA VAL A 42 16.67 6.84 -5.84
C VAL A 42 15.22 6.75 -6.32
N ILE A 43 14.58 5.58 -6.09
CA ILE A 43 13.16 5.39 -6.41
C ILE A 43 12.28 6.10 -5.35
N GLY A 44 12.78 6.26 -4.11
CA GLY A 44 12.17 7.03 -3.05
C GLY A 44 10.69 6.73 -2.86
N LEU A 45 9.86 7.76 -2.94
CA LEU A 45 8.41 7.70 -2.75
C LEU A 45 7.67 6.88 -3.81
N PHE A 46 8.29 6.61 -4.96
CA PHE A 46 7.68 5.75 -6.00
C PHE A 46 7.59 4.29 -5.59
N PHE A 47 8.51 3.80 -4.74
CA PHE A 47 8.49 2.42 -4.28
C PHE A 47 7.20 2.08 -3.48
N PRO A 48 6.87 2.77 -2.38
CA PRO A 48 5.63 2.50 -1.65
C PRO A 48 4.37 2.76 -2.49
N PHE A 49 4.39 3.74 -3.40
CA PHE A 49 3.32 3.97 -4.36
C PHE A 49 3.10 2.76 -5.27
N LEU A 50 4.17 2.24 -5.90
CA LEU A 50 4.08 1.11 -6.82
C LEU A 50 3.60 -0.17 -6.12
N VAL A 51 4.15 -0.48 -4.94
CA VAL A 51 3.70 -1.63 -4.15
C VAL A 51 2.20 -1.54 -3.85
N SER A 52 1.73 -0.37 -3.42
CA SER A 52 0.33 -0.13 -3.12
C SER A 52 -0.55 -0.24 -4.36
N ALA A 53 -0.12 0.33 -5.50
CA ALA A 53 -0.86 0.27 -6.76
C ALA A 53 -0.97 -1.17 -7.31
N VAL A 54 0.11 -1.95 -7.23
CA VAL A 54 0.10 -3.37 -7.62
C VAL A 54 -0.84 -4.18 -6.74
N LEU A 55 -0.75 -4.02 -5.41
CA LEU A 55 -1.65 -4.69 -4.48
C LEU A 55 -3.11 -4.30 -4.71
N LYS A 56 -3.39 -3.00 -4.91
CA LYS A 56 -4.74 -2.51 -5.24
C LYS A 56 -5.26 -3.16 -6.52
N THR A 57 -4.46 -3.19 -7.56
CA THR A 57 -4.82 -3.81 -8.84
C THR A 57 -5.08 -5.31 -8.69
N ALA A 58 -4.25 -6.02 -7.91
CA ALA A 58 -4.40 -7.47 -7.71
C ALA A 58 -5.59 -7.84 -6.82
N GLN A 59 -5.85 -7.08 -5.73
CA GLN A 59 -6.85 -7.43 -4.71
C GLN A 59 -8.19 -6.70 -4.88
N GLY A 60 -8.22 -5.59 -5.62
CA GLY A 60 -9.41 -4.77 -5.81
C GLY A 60 -9.88 -3.98 -4.58
N SER A 61 -9.11 -3.96 -3.50
CA SER A 61 -9.46 -3.27 -2.25
C SER A 61 -8.42 -2.21 -1.88
N SER A 62 -8.83 -0.94 -1.86
CA SER A 62 -7.96 0.16 -1.42
C SER A 62 -7.56 0.02 0.05
N THR A 63 -8.48 -0.37 0.93
CA THR A 63 -8.21 -0.56 2.36
C THR A 63 -7.17 -1.65 2.59
N VAL A 64 -7.29 -2.78 1.90
CA VAL A 64 -6.32 -3.88 2.02
C VAL A 64 -4.97 -3.47 1.43
N ALA A 65 -4.95 -2.78 0.30
CA ALA A 65 -3.71 -2.27 -0.29
C ALA A 65 -3.00 -1.29 0.66
N LEU A 66 -3.74 -0.34 1.26
CA LEU A 66 -3.22 0.61 2.26
C LEU A 66 -2.59 -0.10 3.46
N THR A 67 -3.35 -0.95 4.13
CA THR A 67 -2.92 -1.61 5.37
C THR A 67 -1.76 -2.56 5.13
N THR A 68 -1.83 -3.36 4.07
CA THR A 68 -0.77 -4.33 3.73
C THR A 68 0.51 -3.62 3.32
N THR A 69 0.43 -2.60 2.44
CA THR A 69 1.61 -1.83 2.04
C THR A 69 2.24 -1.11 3.22
N SER A 70 1.44 -0.49 4.09
CA SER A 70 1.95 0.19 5.29
C SER A 70 2.69 -0.78 6.21
N ALA A 71 2.13 -1.98 6.45
CA ALA A 71 2.78 -3.00 7.25
C ALA A 71 4.10 -3.52 6.64
N MET A 72 4.19 -3.58 5.31
CA MET A 72 5.40 -3.99 4.58
C MET A 72 6.47 -2.89 4.57
N VAL A 73 6.07 -1.64 4.37
CA VAL A 73 7.00 -0.50 4.21
C VAL A 73 7.51 0.01 5.57
N PHE A 74 6.69 -0.06 6.63
CA PHE A 74 7.05 0.49 7.94
C PHE A 74 8.43 0.02 8.48
N PRO A 75 8.75 -1.29 8.51
CA PRO A 75 10.05 -1.75 9.00
C PRO A 75 11.23 -1.35 8.10
N MET A 76 10.96 -0.91 6.87
CA MET A 76 11.96 -0.54 5.87
C MET A 76 12.22 0.98 5.83
N MET A 77 11.42 1.78 6.54
CA MET A 77 11.51 3.24 6.51
C MET A 77 12.92 3.77 6.88
N PRO A 78 13.62 3.24 7.90
CA PRO A 78 14.97 3.67 8.20
C PRO A 78 15.96 3.40 7.05
N ALA A 79 15.90 2.21 6.44
CA ALA A 79 16.75 1.83 5.31
C ALA A 79 16.48 2.69 4.04
N LEU A 80 15.26 3.20 3.90
CA LEU A 80 14.86 4.08 2.79
C LEU A 80 15.11 5.57 3.09
N GLY A 81 15.59 5.93 4.29
CA GLY A 81 15.86 7.31 4.68
C GLY A 81 14.62 8.13 5.07
N PHE A 82 13.50 7.48 5.37
CA PHE A 82 12.23 8.13 5.72
C PHE A 82 11.99 8.20 7.24
N GLU A 83 12.99 8.63 8.01
CA GLU A 83 12.90 8.68 9.48
C GLU A 83 12.26 9.96 10.02
N THR A 84 12.27 11.05 9.24
CA THR A 84 11.67 12.31 9.68
C THR A 84 10.14 12.24 9.65
N PRO A 85 9.41 12.96 10.53
CA PRO A 85 7.95 13.00 10.51
C PRO A 85 7.38 13.44 9.15
N VAL A 86 8.05 14.37 8.47
CA VAL A 86 7.64 14.86 7.16
C VAL A 86 7.82 13.77 6.10
N ALA A 87 8.98 13.11 6.08
CA ALA A 87 9.23 12.02 5.14
C ALA A 87 8.26 10.85 5.37
N SER A 88 7.97 10.50 6.62
CA SER A 88 6.97 9.50 6.96
C SER A 88 5.57 9.86 6.45
N ALA A 89 5.17 11.13 6.58
CA ALA A 89 3.90 11.60 6.06
C ALA A 89 3.83 11.48 4.52
N LEU A 90 4.91 11.82 3.82
CA LEU A 90 5.00 11.68 2.35
C LEU A 90 4.89 10.21 1.91
N VAL A 91 5.50 9.27 2.66
CA VAL A 91 5.36 7.82 2.40
C VAL A 91 3.90 7.38 2.55
N VAL A 92 3.21 7.82 3.61
CA VAL A 92 1.78 7.51 3.80
C VAL A 92 0.94 8.07 2.65
N MET A 93 1.21 9.29 2.21
CA MET A 93 0.53 9.89 1.05
C MET A 93 0.82 9.13 -0.25
N ALA A 94 2.05 8.66 -0.46
CA ALA A 94 2.42 7.85 -1.62
C ALA A 94 1.69 6.49 -1.63
N ILE A 95 1.59 5.82 -0.47
CA ILE A 95 0.82 4.59 -0.32
C ILE A 95 -0.67 4.84 -0.62
N ALA A 96 -1.23 5.94 -0.11
CA ALA A 96 -2.63 6.31 -0.36
C ALA A 96 -2.88 6.58 -1.85
N ALA A 97 -2.00 7.32 -2.51
CA ALA A 97 -2.09 7.57 -3.95
C ALA A 97 -2.06 6.25 -4.75
N GLY A 98 -1.17 5.31 -4.41
CA GLY A 98 -1.12 3.98 -5.01
C GLY A 98 -2.39 3.18 -4.80
N ALA A 99 -2.92 3.16 -3.57
CA ALA A 99 -4.14 2.44 -3.23
C ALA A 99 -5.41 2.96 -3.92
N MET A 100 -5.38 4.15 -4.47
CA MET A 100 -6.49 4.73 -5.25
C MET A 100 -6.28 4.59 -6.77
N THR A 101 -5.11 4.16 -7.19
CA THR A 101 -4.76 4.03 -8.62
C THR A 101 -5.44 2.81 -9.22
N VAL A 102 -5.90 2.94 -10.47
CA VAL A 102 -6.49 1.88 -11.31
C VAL A 102 -7.67 1.14 -10.64
N SER A 103 -8.81 1.82 -10.53
CA SER A 103 -10.08 1.15 -10.18
C SER A 103 -10.64 0.42 -11.42
N HIS A 104 -10.83 -0.90 -11.31
CA HIS A 104 -11.35 -1.74 -12.41
C HIS A 104 -12.30 -2.83 -11.88
N ALA A 105 -12.70 -3.78 -12.73
CA ALA A 105 -13.78 -4.72 -12.44
C ALA A 105 -13.62 -5.62 -11.21
N ASN A 106 -12.42 -5.79 -10.64
CA ASN A 106 -12.25 -6.49 -9.37
C ASN A 106 -12.49 -5.60 -8.13
N ASP A 107 -12.72 -4.30 -8.33
CA ASP A 107 -12.94 -3.30 -7.30
C ASP A 107 -14.45 -2.99 -7.18
N SER A 108 -15.01 -3.12 -5.99
CA SER A 108 -16.41 -2.77 -5.73
C SER A 108 -16.74 -1.31 -6.03
N TYR A 109 -15.77 -0.39 -5.85
CA TYR A 109 -15.94 1.02 -6.19
C TYR A 109 -16.19 1.22 -7.69
N PHE A 110 -15.51 0.46 -8.56
CA PHE A 110 -15.77 0.48 -10.00
C PHE A 110 -17.23 0.18 -10.31
N TRP A 111 -17.79 -0.87 -9.69
CA TRP A 111 -19.20 -1.25 -9.92
C TRP A 111 -20.19 -0.28 -9.31
N VAL A 112 -19.88 0.30 -8.16
CA VAL A 112 -20.72 1.35 -7.58
C VAL A 112 -20.81 2.53 -8.54
N VAL A 113 -19.69 3.06 -9.01
CA VAL A 113 -19.68 4.21 -9.92
C VAL A 113 -20.37 3.88 -11.24
N THR A 114 -20.04 2.76 -11.87
CA THR A 114 -20.63 2.40 -13.19
C THR A 114 -22.13 2.18 -13.10
N ASN A 115 -22.62 1.46 -12.09
CA ASN A 115 -24.05 1.16 -11.94
C ASN A 115 -24.86 2.42 -11.60
N PHE A 116 -24.40 3.25 -10.65
CA PHE A 116 -25.12 4.48 -10.29
C PHE A 116 -25.11 5.54 -11.39
N SER A 117 -24.08 5.52 -12.24
CA SER A 117 -24.02 6.44 -13.40
C SER A 117 -24.70 5.89 -14.66
N GLY A 118 -25.27 4.69 -14.60
CA GLY A 118 -25.89 4.05 -15.77
C GLY A 118 -24.91 3.72 -16.91
N MET A 119 -23.61 3.61 -16.60
CA MET A 119 -22.57 3.29 -17.57
C MET A 119 -22.49 1.78 -17.82
N THR A 120 -22.16 1.41 -19.06
CA THR A 120 -21.74 0.05 -19.34
C THR A 120 -20.34 -0.21 -18.77
N PRO A 121 -19.94 -1.48 -18.49
CA PRO A 121 -18.58 -1.78 -18.04
C PRO A 121 -17.49 -1.26 -18.98
N SER A 122 -17.73 -1.29 -20.30
CA SER A 122 -16.79 -0.74 -21.29
C SER A 122 -16.62 0.78 -21.15
N GLN A 123 -17.69 1.50 -20.84
CA GLN A 123 -17.61 2.94 -20.54
C GLN A 123 -16.89 3.18 -19.21
N GLY A 124 -17.15 2.36 -18.18
CA GLY A 124 -16.45 2.40 -16.91
C GLY A 124 -14.94 2.28 -17.04
N TYR A 125 -14.47 1.35 -17.88
CA TYR A 125 -13.03 1.21 -18.16
C TYR A 125 -12.43 2.44 -18.85
N ARG A 126 -13.17 3.08 -19.75
CA ARG A 126 -12.70 4.28 -20.47
C ARG A 126 -12.78 5.55 -19.65
N THR A 127 -13.59 5.58 -18.61
CA THR A 127 -13.79 6.76 -17.75
C THR A 127 -13.19 6.53 -16.38
N GLN A 128 -13.84 5.75 -15.54
CA GLN A 128 -13.47 5.53 -14.13
C GLN A 128 -12.04 4.99 -13.97
N THR A 129 -11.66 3.96 -14.74
CA THR A 129 -10.32 3.38 -14.66
C THR A 129 -9.26 4.38 -15.12
N MET A 130 -9.51 5.11 -16.22
CA MET A 130 -8.56 6.11 -16.72
C MET A 130 -8.44 7.31 -15.79
N VAL A 131 -9.56 7.78 -15.22
CA VAL A 131 -9.52 8.89 -14.26
C VAL A 131 -8.75 8.50 -13.00
N THR A 132 -9.00 7.33 -12.42
CA THR A 132 -8.26 6.87 -11.23
C THR A 132 -6.78 6.60 -11.51
N LEU A 133 -6.42 6.12 -12.70
CA LEU A 133 -5.04 6.02 -13.13
C LEU A 133 -4.36 7.39 -13.19
N LEU A 134 -4.98 8.37 -13.85
CA LEU A 134 -4.45 9.73 -13.95
C LEU A 134 -4.35 10.40 -12.57
N MET A 135 -5.36 10.22 -11.71
CA MET A 135 -5.33 10.73 -10.34
C MET A 135 -4.13 10.16 -9.55
N GLY A 136 -3.90 8.86 -9.61
CA GLY A 136 -2.77 8.23 -8.93
C GLY A 136 -1.42 8.73 -9.43
N LEU A 137 -1.25 8.82 -10.75
CA LEU A 137 -0.02 9.31 -11.37
C LEU A 137 0.25 10.80 -11.08
N THR A 138 -0.77 11.64 -11.17
CA THR A 138 -0.63 13.06 -10.82
C THR A 138 -0.34 13.24 -9.34
N SER A 139 -1.00 12.47 -8.47
CA SER A 139 -0.77 12.53 -7.03
C SER A 139 0.67 12.17 -6.67
N ILE A 140 1.22 11.09 -7.21
CA ILE A 140 2.62 10.71 -6.90
C ILE A 140 3.61 11.76 -7.40
N VAL A 141 3.38 12.38 -8.54
CA VAL A 141 4.23 13.47 -9.05
C VAL A 141 4.19 14.67 -8.09
N PHE A 142 3.01 15.08 -7.62
CA PHE A 142 2.89 16.16 -6.63
C PHE A 142 3.55 15.81 -5.29
N ILE A 143 3.37 14.58 -4.79
CA ILE A 143 3.99 14.11 -3.55
C ILE A 143 5.51 14.12 -3.69
N TRP A 144 6.04 13.68 -4.84
CA TRP A 144 7.46 13.70 -5.13
C TRP A 144 8.02 15.15 -5.18
N LEU A 145 7.32 16.07 -5.85
CA LEU A 145 7.68 17.49 -5.87
C LEU A 145 7.68 18.11 -4.46
N LEU A 146 6.67 17.77 -3.63
CA LEU A 146 6.65 18.18 -2.23
C LEU A 146 7.84 17.61 -1.46
N GLY A 147 8.22 16.36 -1.73
CA GLY A 147 9.40 15.75 -1.15
C GLY A 147 10.69 16.51 -1.46
N LEU A 148 10.85 17.00 -2.69
CA LEU A 148 12.02 17.81 -3.08
C LEU A 148 12.11 19.16 -2.35
N VAL A 149 10.98 19.68 -1.86
CA VAL A 149 10.93 21.00 -1.20
C VAL A 149 11.01 20.85 0.32
N LEU A 150 10.47 19.79 0.89
CA LEU A 150 10.26 19.62 2.33
C LEU A 150 11.27 18.69 3.01
N VAL A 151 11.95 17.86 2.26
CA VAL A 151 12.94 16.88 2.73
C VAL A 151 14.28 17.13 2.05
#